data_084996446bcac169d854da4016469b3c
#
_entry.id   084996446bcac169d854da4016469b3c
#
_cell.length_a   1.000
_cell.length_b   1.000
_cell.length_c   1.000
_cell.angle_alpha   90.00
_cell.angle_beta   90.00
_cell.angle_gamma   90.00
#
_symmetry.space_group_name_H-M   'P 1'
#
loop_
_entity.id
_entity.type
_entity.pdbx_description
1 polymer ?
#
loop_
_entity_poly.entity_id
_entity_poly.type
_entity_poly.pdbx_seq_one_letter_code
_entity_poly.pdbx_strand_id
1 'polypeptide(L)'
;MDFGEEIYKIIKSFKNFDVTVKSASSKSTTFIIKGANRGDVQQQVENALQKSSIPKNKIIREKVGASSFPATVINLKNDKVIIVYKPKRSGADRGALQTKNVESSQCLYAALAFYVLKREIKIEDISTDNFEKCKGYIDVDANFSDMLNISEDWVNSSLEGANMLYGNVDDSNWIFHRGSRKVDIIESKFKELNRKERVFSNINKWSPADFYMISGNMGDNDWKLIKSCATIKSFNQIMIRLIKDKKLIGVSLKKISKNAKPFKYYNLTKDRNVGDIEYGGTIIYKKANNPLSAMDTFTLWKSGVKFEIQWRSDSGGPSGWKGEIQGSSANQGKISYGPLNKILKSFGLSEVPNYTNSSELNSVDLMGEIYDDIQKIQEIKNMSKDEFIFQVKNKDAKWRFAKFTGVKFAKILESQSKKIQDRIVQEIYFYANSQSPLSGPYGKIE
;
A
#
# COMPACT_ATOMS: atom_id res chain seq x y z
N MET A 1 48.69 3.95 4.17
CA MET A 1 47.70 3.47 3.19
C MET A 1 46.31 3.66 3.79
N ASP A 2 45.42 4.37 3.12
CA ASP A 2 44.06 4.58 3.63
C ASP A 2 43.23 3.33 3.33
N PHE A 3 43.05 2.48 4.30
CA PHE A 3 42.27 1.26 4.19
C PHE A 3 40.81 1.55 3.84
N GLY A 4 40.28 2.73 4.21
CA GLY A 4 38.92 3.11 3.86
C GLY A 4 38.74 3.30 2.35
N GLU A 5 39.72 3.90 1.69
CA GLU A 5 39.73 4.09 0.24
C GLU A 5 39.88 2.75 -0.51
N GLU A 6 40.74 1.87 0.01
CA GLU A 6 40.91 0.51 -0.56
C GLU A 6 39.63 -0.31 -0.44
N ILE A 7 38.98 -0.32 0.72
CA ILE A 7 37.68 -0.98 0.92
C ILE A 7 36.63 -0.41 -0.04
N TYR A 8 36.57 0.91 -0.18
CA TYR A 8 35.63 1.55 -1.09
C TYR A 8 35.87 1.12 -2.54
N LYS A 9 37.11 1.06 -3.01
CA LYS A 9 37.49 0.58 -4.36
C LYS A 9 37.09 -0.89 -4.55
N ILE A 10 37.35 -1.74 -3.56
CA ILE A 10 36.96 -3.16 -3.60
C ILE A 10 35.44 -3.29 -3.73
N ILE A 11 34.67 -2.60 -2.90
CA ILE A 11 33.20 -2.67 -2.90
C ILE A 11 32.64 -2.15 -4.23
N LYS A 12 33.17 -1.08 -4.77
CA LYS A 12 32.76 -0.48 -6.05
C LYS A 12 33.13 -1.31 -7.29
N SER A 13 34.11 -2.19 -7.19
CA SER A 13 34.51 -3.06 -8.31
C SER A 13 33.47 -4.13 -8.65
N PHE A 14 32.54 -4.41 -7.75
CA PHE A 14 31.48 -5.42 -7.98
C PHE A 14 30.34 -4.86 -8.85
N LYS A 15 30.39 -5.09 -10.16
CA LYS A 15 29.38 -4.61 -11.10
C LYS A 15 27.99 -5.25 -10.94
N ASN A 16 27.91 -6.42 -10.32
CA ASN A 16 26.69 -7.21 -10.18
C ASN A 16 25.90 -6.94 -8.89
N PHE A 17 26.37 -6.02 -8.05
CA PHE A 17 25.74 -5.69 -6.78
C PHE A 17 25.34 -4.22 -6.72
N ASP A 18 24.17 -3.97 -6.12
CA ASP A 18 23.75 -2.60 -5.80
C ASP A 18 24.44 -2.16 -4.52
N VAL A 19 25.35 -1.23 -4.63
CA VAL A 19 26.12 -0.70 -3.49
C VAL A 19 25.65 0.71 -3.14
N THR A 20 25.25 0.90 -1.90
CA THR A 20 24.82 2.21 -1.37
C THR A 20 25.62 2.56 -0.11
N VAL A 21 26.12 3.77 -0.02
CA VAL A 21 26.66 4.33 1.24
C VAL A 21 25.47 4.82 2.06
N LYS A 22 25.23 4.19 3.22
CA LYS A 22 24.13 4.56 4.11
C LYS A 22 24.50 5.71 5.04
N SER A 23 25.69 5.67 5.58
CA SER A 23 26.21 6.70 6.48
C SER A 23 27.74 6.74 6.40
N ALA A 24 28.29 7.94 6.48
CA ALA A 24 29.71 8.17 6.64
C ALA A 24 29.87 9.18 7.77
N SER A 25 30.68 8.86 8.78
CA SER A 25 31.08 9.77 9.87
C SER A 25 32.58 9.71 10.05
N SER A 26 33.13 10.62 10.85
CA SER A 26 34.55 10.62 11.16
C SER A 26 35.07 9.36 11.88
N LYS A 27 34.16 8.48 12.31
CA LYS A 27 34.48 7.26 13.07
C LYS A 27 33.93 5.98 12.47
N SER A 28 32.99 6.06 11.52
CA SER A 28 32.44 4.85 10.89
C SER A 28 31.80 5.12 9.53
N THR A 29 31.98 4.17 8.61
CA THR A 29 31.31 4.16 7.29
C THR A 29 30.49 2.88 7.13
N THR A 30 29.23 3.02 6.75
CA THR A 30 28.33 1.89 6.53
C THR A 30 27.96 1.78 5.05
N PHE A 31 28.30 0.64 4.45
CA PHE A 31 27.87 0.25 3.12
C PHE A 31 26.71 -0.74 3.22
N ILE A 32 25.75 -0.61 2.30
CA ILE A 32 24.72 -1.62 2.08
C ILE A 32 24.95 -2.23 0.72
N ILE A 33 25.16 -3.54 0.68
CA ILE A 33 25.27 -4.31 -0.56
C ILE A 33 24.02 -5.16 -0.69
N LYS A 34 23.34 -5.06 -1.85
CA LYS A 34 22.18 -5.87 -2.16
C LYS A 34 22.51 -6.86 -3.28
N GLY A 35 22.23 -8.14 -3.06
CA GLY A 35 22.45 -9.20 -4.04
C GLY A 35 21.38 -10.30 -3.96
N ALA A 36 21.27 -11.11 -5.00
CA ALA A 36 20.27 -12.17 -5.08
C ALA A 36 20.44 -13.23 -3.98
N ASN A 37 21.69 -13.64 -3.73
CA ASN A 37 22.04 -14.55 -2.63
C ASN A 37 22.98 -13.82 -1.66
N ARG A 38 22.51 -13.55 -0.43
CA ARG A 38 23.29 -12.82 0.58
C ARG A 38 24.58 -13.53 1.01
N GLY A 39 24.52 -14.86 1.09
CA GLY A 39 25.68 -15.67 1.49
C GLY A 39 26.79 -15.61 0.45
N ASP A 40 26.44 -15.77 -0.83
CA ASP A 40 27.40 -15.69 -1.92
C ASP A 40 28.01 -14.30 -2.08
N VAL A 41 27.16 -13.26 -1.93
CA VAL A 41 27.62 -11.86 -1.96
C VAL A 41 28.61 -11.58 -0.83
N GLN A 42 28.28 -12.03 0.39
CA GLN A 42 29.16 -11.88 1.55
C GLN A 42 30.49 -12.60 1.29
N GLN A 43 30.43 -13.85 0.82
CA GLN A 43 31.63 -14.64 0.55
C GLN A 43 32.53 -14.01 -0.52
N GLN A 44 31.92 -13.49 -1.61
CA GLN A 44 32.68 -12.81 -2.68
C GLN A 44 33.40 -11.56 -2.16
N VAL A 45 32.68 -10.72 -1.38
CA VAL A 45 33.25 -9.51 -0.79
C VAL A 45 34.36 -9.87 0.20
N GLU A 46 34.15 -10.85 1.07
CA GLU A 46 35.14 -11.26 2.05
C GLU A 46 36.39 -11.87 1.36
N ASN A 47 36.22 -12.67 0.32
CA ASN A 47 37.33 -13.19 -0.46
C ASN A 47 38.17 -12.07 -1.11
N ALA A 48 37.52 -11.01 -1.59
CA ALA A 48 38.23 -9.86 -2.14
C ALA A 48 38.97 -9.05 -1.04
N LEU A 49 38.33 -8.87 0.13
CA LEU A 49 38.93 -8.22 1.28
C LEU A 49 40.13 -9.01 1.81
N GLN A 50 40.09 -10.35 1.82
CA GLN A 50 41.18 -11.22 2.23
C GLN A 50 42.38 -11.18 1.29
N LYS A 51 42.19 -10.81 0.02
CA LYS A 51 43.25 -10.62 -0.97
C LYS A 51 43.85 -9.21 -0.98
N SER A 52 43.25 -8.32 -0.21
CA SER A 52 43.71 -6.94 -0.06
C SER A 52 44.80 -6.79 1.01
N SER A 53 45.30 -5.57 1.20
CA SER A 53 46.26 -5.22 2.23
C SER A 53 45.65 -5.20 3.64
N ILE A 54 44.36 -5.39 3.81
CA ILE A 54 43.64 -5.32 5.09
C ILE A 54 44.02 -6.52 5.98
N PRO A 55 44.44 -6.30 7.22
CA PRO A 55 44.76 -7.39 8.12
C PRO A 55 43.56 -8.32 8.38
N LYS A 56 43.71 -9.61 8.15
CA LYS A 56 42.65 -10.62 8.24
C LYS A 56 41.94 -10.67 9.59
N ASN A 57 42.67 -10.44 10.68
CA ASN A 57 42.16 -10.40 12.05
C ASN A 57 41.29 -9.16 12.35
N LYS A 58 41.22 -8.20 11.44
CA LYS A 58 40.34 -7.02 11.52
C LYS A 58 39.01 -7.22 10.86
N ILE A 59 38.80 -8.31 10.09
CA ILE A 59 37.57 -8.62 9.36
C ILE A 59 36.73 -9.59 10.21
N ILE A 60 35.59 -9.14 10.67
CA ILE A 60 34.72 -9.89 11.58
C ILE A 60 33.32 -10.04 10.94
N ARG A 61 32.71 -11.22 11.08
CA ARG A 61 31.31 -11.45 10.72
C ARG A 61 30.40 -11.10 11.90
N GLU A 62 29.42 -10.25 11.66
CA GLU A 62 28.42 -9.85 12.66
C GLU A 62 27.00 -9.88 12.07
N LYS A 63 26.00 -9.70 12.93
CA LYS A 63 24.62 -9.41 12.54
C LYS A 63 24.27 -8.01 13.03
N VAL A 64 23.70 -7.17 12.16
CA VAL A 64 23.40 -5.77 12.49
C VAL A 64 21.94 -5.40 12.22
N GLY A 65 21.45 -4.46 13.03
CA GLY A 65 20.09 -3.92 12.94
C GLY A 65 19.01 -4.83 13.50
N ALA A 66 17.80 -4.29 13.66
CA ALA A 66 16.65 -5.00 14.21
C ALA A 66 16.26 -6.27 13.42
N SER A 67 16.59 -6.33 12.12
CA SER A 67 16.35 -7.50 11.25
C SER A 67 17.53 -8.49 11.22
N SER A 68 18.53 -8.33 12.07
CA SER A 68 19.69 -9.21 12.16
C SER A 68 20.33 -9.53 10.80
N PHE A 69 20.58 -8.51 9.98
CA PHE A 69 21.22 -8.70 8.68
C PHE A 69 22.68 -9.12 8.86
N PRO A 70 23.17 -10.10 8.08
CA PRO A 70 24.61 -10.44 8.07
C PRO A 70 25.43 -9.21 7.65
N ALA A 71 26.55 -9.03 8.30
CA ALA A 71 27.48 -7.94 8.02
C ALA A 71 28.93 -8.41 8.15
N THR A 72 29.79 -7.78 7.38
CA THR A 72 31.24 -7.84 7.57
C THR A 72 31.68 -6.51 8.18
N VAL A 73 32.31 -6.59 9.35
CA VAL A 73 32.81 -5.44 10.08
C VAL A 73 34.32 -5.43 10.03
N ILE A 74 34.89 -4.30 9.66
CA ILE A 74 36.35 -4.09 9.58
C ILE A 74 36.71 -3.01 10.59
N ASN A 75 37.43 -3.41 11.64
CA ASN A 75 37.87 -2.49 12.68
C ASN A 75 39.28 -1.95 12.33
N LEU A 76 39.31 -0.70 11.91
CA LEU A 76 40.52 0.04 11.64
C LEU A 76 40.98 0.80 12.91
N LYS A 77 42.21 1.29 12.93
CA LYS A 77 42.81 1.91 14.14
C LYS A 77 41.97 3.10 14.66
N ASN A 78 41.41 3.89 13.77
CA ASN A 78 40.61 5.08 14.09
C ASN A 78 39.24 5.11 13.42
N ASP A 79 38.86 4.05 12.70
CA ASP A 79 37.64 4.00 11.91
C ASP A 79 37.04 2.59 11.90
N LYS A 80 35.77 2.51 11.67
CA LYS A 80 35.02 1.25 11.57
C LYS A 80 34.26 1.23 10.26
N VAL A 81 34.48 0.21 9.43
CA VAL A 81 33.70 0.00 8.23
C VAL A 81 32.73 -1.16 8.43
N ILE A 82 31.45 -0.95 8.14
CA ILE A 82 30.39 -1.93 8.28
C ILE A 82 29.80 -2.19 6.88
N ILE A 83 29.88 -3.41 6.40
CA ILE A 83 29.31 -3.84 5.13
C ILE A 83 28.10 -4.72 5.44
N VAL A 84 26.90 -4.22 5.23
CA VAL A 84 25.62 -4.91 5.52
C VAL A 84 25.12 -5.58 4.25
N TYR A 85 24.88 -6.89 4.31
CA TYR A 85 24.34 -7.67 3.18
C TYR A 85 22.84 -7.80 3.30
N LYS A 86 22.14 -7.14 2.38
CA LYS A 86 20.67 -7.24 2.28
C LYS A 86 20.28 -8.08 1.07
N PRO A 87 19.16 -8.80 1.11
CA PRO A 87 18.65 -9.39 -0.10
C PRO A 87 18.41 -8.26 -1.11
N LYS A 88 18.72 -8.49 -2.37
CA LYS A 88 18.05 -7.76 -3.44
C LYS A 88 16.58 -8.06 -3.16
N ARG A 89 15.81 -7.06 -2.75
CA ARG A 89 14.42 -7.26 -2.35
C ARG A 89 13.71 -7.99 -3.48
N SER A 90 13.43 -9.25 -3.27
CA SER A 90 12.61 -10.05 -4.15
C SER A 90 11.18 -9.51 -4.03
N GLY A 91 10.59 -9.13 -5.13
CA GLY A 91 9.17 -8.83 -5.23
C GLY A 91 8.79 -7.38 -4.93
N ALA A 92 8.99 -6.85 -3.72
CA ALA A 92 8.46 -5.54 -3.34
C ALA A 92 9.14 -4.36 -4.07
N ASP A 93 10.47 -4.32 -4.18
CA ASP A 93 11.17 -3.24 -4.90
C ASP A 93 11.05 -3.40 -6.42
N ARG A 94 11.06 -4.64 -6.94
CA ARG A 94 10.74 -4.91 -8.35
C ARG A 94 9.30 -4.57 -8.65
N GLY A 95 8.36 -4.89 -7.75
CA GLY A 95 6.97 -4.53 -7.85
C GLY A 95 6.75 -3.03 -7.85
N ALA A 96 7.42 -2.29 -6.95
CA ALA A 96 7.33 -0.83 -6.91
C ALA A 96 7.91 -0.16 -8.15
N LEU A 97 9.07 -0.62 -8.65
CA LEU A 97 9.66 -0.11 -9.89
C LEU A 97 8.79 -0.45 -11.10
N GLN A 98 8.30 -1.67 -11.19
CA GLN A 98 7.38 -2.09 -12.25
C GLN A 98 6.08 -1.28 -12.21
N THR A 99 5.51 -1.04 -11.04
CA THR A 99 4.34 -0.19 -10.85
C THR A 99 4.63 1.24 -11.32
N LYS A 100 5.75 1.82 -10.90
CA LYS A 100 6.21 3.15 -11.34
C LYS A 100 6.28 3.24 -12.87
N ASN A 101 6.90 2.27 -13.52
CA ASN A 101 7.08 2.26 -14.97
C ASN A 101 5.73 2.13 -15.70
N VAL A 102 4.84 1.28 -15.21
CA VAL A 102 3.49 1.11 -15.77
C VAL A 102 2.65 2.38 -15.64
N GLU A 103 2.65 3.02 -14.47
CA GLU A 103 1.91 4.26 -14.23
C GLU A 103 2.45 5.41 -15.10
N SER A 104 3.78 5.49 -15.26
CA SER A 104 4.42 6.48 -16.15
C SER A 104 4.17 6.17 -17.64
N SER A 105 4.13 4.88 -18.01
CA SER A 105 3.76 4.47 -19.38
C SER A 105 2.32 4.85 -19.69
N GLN A 106 1.39 4.72 -18.74
CA GLN A 106 0.01 5.17 -18.94
C GLN A 106 -0.05 6.68 -19.28
N CYS A 107 0.79 7.50 -18.64
CA CYS A 107 0.92 8.93 -19.00
C CYS A 107 1.36 9.10 -20.46
N LEU A 108 2.32 8.28 -20.91
CA LEU A 108 2.85 8.33 -22.27
C LEU A 108 1.81 7.93 -23.32
N TYR A 109 1.06 6.83 -23.07
CA TYR A 109 -0.03 6.39 -23.95
C TYR A 109 -1.17 7.40 -23.99
N ALA A 110 -1.55 8.00 -22.87
CA ALA A 110 -2.57 9.05 -22.83
C ALA A 110 -2.11 10.28 -23.64
N ALA A 111 -0.85 10.72 -23.50
CA ALA A 111 -0.31 11.83 -24.30
C ALA A 111 -0.31 11.51 -25.80
N LEU A 112 -0.06 10.25 -26.18
CA LEU A 112 -0.12 9.80 -27.57
C LEU A 112 -1.54 9.96 -28.14
N ALA A 113 -2.56 9.51 -27.41
CA ALA A 113 -3.95 9.63 -27.84
C ALA A 113 -4.39 11.10 -27.97
N PHE A 114 -4.13 11.93 -26.94
CA PHE A 114 -4.64 13.29 -26.85
C PHE A 114 -3.93 14.27 -27.79
N TYR A 115 -2.60 14.17 -27.94
CA TYR A 115 -1.83 15.27 -28.55
C TYR A 115 -1.06 14.90 -29.82
N VAL A 116 -0.63 13.65 -29.94
CA VAL A 116 0.14 13.23 -31.12
C VAL A 116 -0.80 12.72 -32.21
N LEU A 117 -1.70 11.81 -31.88
CA LEU A 117 -2.61 11.21 -32.85
C LEU A 117 -3.97 11.90 -32.89
N LYS A 118 -4.43 12.46 -31.78
CA LYS A 118 -5.75 13.10 -31.60
C LYS A 118 -6.90 12.18 -31.99
N ARG A 119 -6.77 10.91 -31.63
CA ARG A 119 -7.72 9.84 -31.83
C ARG A 119 -7.42 8.68 -30.89
N GLU A 120 -8.30 7.71 -30.82
CA GLU A 120 -7.98 6.42 -30.21
C GLU A 120 -6.73 5.80 -30.85
N ILE A 121 -5.88 5.24 -30.00
CA ILE A 121 -4.63 4.59 -30.42
C ILE A 121 -4.86 3.10 -30.68
N LYS A 122 -4.10 2.57 -31.63
CA LYS A 122 -4.06 1.15 -31.95
C LYS A 122 -2.67 0.58 -31.68
N ILE A 123 -2.55 -0.75 -31.72
CA ILE A 123 -1.27 -1.41 -31.43
C ILE A 123 -0.17 -1.02 -32.42
N GLU A 124 -0.51 -0.77 -33.67
CA GLU A 124 0.39 -0.33 -34.74
C GLU A 124 0.90 1.11 -34.55
N ASP A 125 0.23 1.92 -33.75
CA ASP A 125 0.66 3.30 -33.44
C ASP A 125 1.81 3.33 -32.40
N ILE A 126 2.06 2.21 -31.73
CA ILE A 126 3.06 2.11 -30.68
C ILE A 126 4.46 2.03 -31.30
N SER A 127 5.13 3.18 -31.34
CA SER A 127 6.49 3.30 -31.83
C SER A 127 7.32 4.28 -30.99
N THR A 128 8.63 4.09 -30.97
CA THR A 128 9.53 5.02 -30.28
C THR A 128 9.37 6.44 -30.82
N ASP A 129 9.23 6.62 -32.13
CA ASP A 129 9.10 7.93 -32.78
C ASP A 129 7.81 8.65 -32.32
N ASN A 130 6.70 7.94 -32.21
CA ASN A 130 5.45 8.51 -31.72
C ASN A 130 5.56 8.88 -30.24
N PHE A 131 6.17 8.04 -29.44
CA PHE A 131 6.37 8.32 -28.03
C PHE A 131 7.38 9.46 -27.76
N GLU A 132 8.40 9.63 -28.59
CA GLU A 132 9.31 10.78 -28.51
C GLU A 132 8.54 12.11 -28.62
N LYS A 133 7.52 12.19 -29.48
CA LYS A 133 6.67 13.37 -29.65
C LYS A 133 5.80 13.67 -28.42
N CYS A 134 5.60 12.68 -27.54
CA CYS A 134 4.81 12.85 -26.31
C CYS A 134 5.56 13.53 -25.17
N LYS A 135 6.88 13.66 -25.23
CA LYS A 135 7.73 14.17 -24.13
C LYS A 135 7.32 15.54 -23.60
N GLY A 136 6.78 16.41 -24.44
CA GLY A 136 6.28 17.72 -24.02
C GLY A 136 4.97 17.70 -23.24
N TYR A 137 4.27 16.57 -23.19
CA TYR A 137 2.96 16.42 -22.57
C TYR A 137 2.96 15.52 -21.34
N ILE A 138 4.15 15.06 -20.92
CA ILE A 138 4.31 14.24 -19.71
C ILE A 138 5.34 14.87 -18.77
N ASP A 139 5.13 14.67 -17.47
CA ASP A 139 6.07 15.03 -16.40
C ASP A 139 6.11 13.88 -15.40
N VAL A 140 7.03 12.95 -15.63
CA VAL A 140 7.09 11.66 -14.93
C VAL A 140 8.50 11.39 -14.39
N ASP A 141 8.57 10.65 -13.30
CA ASP A 141 9.81 10.31 -12.60
C ASP A 141 10.46 8.99 -13.06
N ALA A 142 9.93 8.36 -14.14
CA ALA A 142 10.51 7.17 -14.76
C ALA A 142 11.41 7.54 -15.95
N ASN A 143 12.40 6.68 -16.22
CA ASN A 143 13.21 6.81 -17.42
C ASN A 143 12.40 6.43 -18.66
N PHE A 144 12.61 7.12 -19.76
CA PHE A 144 11.87 6.90 -21.00
C PHE A 144 12.01 5.45 -21.51
N SER A 145 13.21 4.89 -21.50
CA SER A 145 13.46 3.50 -21.89
C SER A 145 12.72 2.48 -21.01
N ASP A 146 12.56 2.78 -19.71
CA ASP A 146 11.87 1.89 -18.77
C ASP A 146 10.35 1.91 -19.02
N MET A 147 9.80 3.05 -19.45
CA MET A 147 8.39 3.17 -19.84
C MET A 147 8.04 2.38 -21.09
N LEU A 148 8.99 2.23 -22.01
CA LEU A 148 8.82 1.43 -23.23
C LEU A 148 8.93 -0.09 -22.97
N ASN A 149 9.60 -0.49 -21.88
CA ASN A 149 9.86 -1.89 -21.52
C ASN A 149 8.88 -2.46 -20.49
N ILE A 150 7.60 -2.16 -20.61
CA ILE A 150 6.55 -2.81 -19.82
C ILE A 150 6.11 -4.13 -20.47
N SER A 151 5.51 -5.03 -19.67
CA SER A 151 5.05 -6.32 -20.21
C SER A 151 3.89 -6.13 -21.17
N GLU A 152 3.74 -7.06 -22.13
CA GLU A 152 2.68 -7.04 -23.15
C GLU A 152 1.28 -6.86 -22.58
N ASP A 153 0.98 -7.54 -21.48
CA ASP A 153 -0.29 -7.37 -20.76
C ASP A 153 -0.53 -5.92 -20.31
N TRP A 154 0.53 -5.20 -19.92
CA TRP A 154 0.45 -3.79 -19.53
C TRP A 154 0.45 -2.86 -20.72
N VAL A 155 1.08 -3.23 -21.84
CA VAL A 155 0.95 -2.52 -23.13
C VAL A 155 -0.52 -2.45 -23.53
N ASN A 156 -1.18 -3.61 -23.60
CA ASN A 156 -2.61 -3.68 -23.95
C ASN A 156 -3.49 -2.91 -22.96
N SER A 157 -3.22 -3.07 -21.64
CA SER A 157 -3.97 -2.35 -20.61
C SER A 157 -3.77 -0.82 -20.70
N SER A 158 -2.57 -0.35 -21.02
CA SER A 158 -2.26 1.08 -21.16
C SER A 158 -2.88 1.68 -22.41
N LEU A 159 -2.93 0.91 -23.50
CA LEU A 159 -3.62 1.29 -24.73
C LEU A 159 -5.13 1.48 -24.47
N GLU A 160 -5.77 0.48 -23.92
CA GLU A 160 -7.20 0.55 -23.56
C GLU A 160 -7.48 1.70 -22.58
N GLY A 161 -6.63 1.88 -21.57
CA GLY A 161 -6.75 2.95 -20.60
C GLY A 161 -6.61 4.35 -21.24
N ALA A 162 -5.72 4.52 -22.19
CA ALA A 162 -5.56 5.77 -22.93
C ALA A 162 -6.79 6.08 -23.80
N ASN A 163 -7.31 5.08 -24.53
CA ASN A 163 -8.50 5.20 -25.34
C ASN A 163 -9.73 5.54 -24.49
N MET A 164 -9.85 4.90 -23.33
CA MET A 164 -10.90 5.16 -22.38
C MET A 164 -10.86 6.60 -21.85
N LEU A 165 -9.67 7.13 -21.55
CA LEU A 165 -9.50 8.55 -21.17
C LEU A 165 -9.89 9.46 -22.31
N TYR A 166 -9.36 9.20 -23.51
CA TYR A 166 -9.61 10.02 -24.70
C TYR A 166 -11.09 10.10 -25.04
N GLY A 167 -11.83 8.99 -24.95
CA GLY A 167 -13.27 8.94 -25.23
C GLY A 167 -14.18 9.53 -24.14
N ASN A 168 -13.67 9.75 -22.91
CA ASN A 168 -14.51 10.18 -21.79
C ASN A 168 -14.09 11.48 -21.10
N VAL A 169 -12.90 12.01 -21.42
CA VAL A 169 -12.38 13.22 -20.80
C VAL A 169 -12.09 14.25 -21.90
N ASP A 170 -12.78 15.40 -21.83
CA ASP A 170 -12.56 16.48 -22.77
C ASP A 170 -11.11 16.98 -22.70
N ASP A 171 -10.56 17.41 -23.83
CA ASP A 171 -9.25 18.06 -23.86
C ASP A 171 -9.31 19.41 -23.11
N SER A 172 -8.33 19.60 -22.25
CA SER A 172 -8.12 20.82 -21.46
C SER A 172 -6.63 21.17 -21.38
N ASN A 173 -5.90 20.97 -22.46
CA ASN A 173 -4.45 21.16 -22.51
C ASN A 173 -3.75 20.38 -21.36
N TRP A 174 -4.02 19.08 -21.27
CA TRP A 174 -3.53 18.23 -20.23
C TRP A 174 -2.03 17.98 -20.32
N ILE A 175 -1.35 18.00 -19.18
CA ILE A 175 -0.05 17.38 -18.96
C ILE A 175 -0.26 16.21 -18.01
N PHE A 176 0.31 15.06 -18.36
CA PHE A 176 0.15 13.83 -17.58
C PHE A 176 1.33 13.70 -16.61
N HIS A 177 1.03 13.63 -15.31
CA HIS A 177 2.01 13.70 -14.24
C HIS A 177 2.04 12.44 -13.38
N ARG A 178 3.25 11.94 -13.15
CA ARG A 178 3.48 10.89 -12.17
C ARG A 178 4.78 11.13 -11.41
N GLY A 179 4.72 11.26 -10.06
CA GLY A 179 5.89 11.54 -9.23
C GLY A 179 6.57 12.88 -9.52
N SER A 180 5.88 13.81 -10.17
CA SER A 180 6.36 15.14 -10.47
C SER A 180 6.23 16.11 -9.30
N ARG A 181 6.94 17.25 -9.37
CA ARG A 181 6.83 18.29 -8.34
C ARG A 181 5.40 18.80 -8.12
N LYS A 182 4.56 18.82 -9.15
CA LYS A 182 3.16 19.21 -9.03
C LYS A 182 2.35 18.18 -8.26
N VAL A 183 2.59 16.89 -8.49
CA VAL A 183 2.00 15.79 -7.71
C VAL A 183 2.45 15.86 -6.27
N ASP A 184 3.74 16.13 -6.00
CA ASP A 184 4.27 16.26 -4.65
C ASP A 184 3.56 17.37 -3.83
N ILE A 185 3.14 18.48 -4.46
CA ILE A 185 2.38 19.53 -3.78
C ILE A 185 1.05 18.98 -3.26
N ILE A 186 0.32 18.22 -4.09
CA ILE A 186 -0.98 17.64 -3.74
C ILE A 186 -0.80 16.62 -2.61
N GLU A 187 0.15 15.70 -2.78
CA GLU A 187 0.40 14.64 -1.81
C GLU A 187 0.92 15.17 -0.48
N SER A 188 1.82 16.16 -0.52
CA SER A 188 2.38 16.78 0.68
C SER A 188 1.30 17.53 1.45
N LYS A 189 0.39 18.22 0.76
CA LYS A 189 -0.73 18.88 1.40
C LYS A 189 -1.67 17.89 2.07
N PHE A 190 -2.02 16.79 1.40
CA PHE A 190 -2.78 15.73 2.04
C PHE A 190 -2.04 15.16 3.28
N LYS A 191 -0.75 14.86 3.17
CA LYS A 191 0.04 14.32 4.29
C LYS A 191 0.08 15.29 5.48
N GLU A 192 0.19 16.61 5.23
CA GLU A 192 0.11 17.65 6.25
C GLU A 192 -1.25 17.63 6.99
N LEU A 193 -2.34 17.64 6.24
CA LEU A 193 -3.70 17.65 6.78
C LEU A 193 -4.00 16.34 7.53
N ASN A 194 -3.65 15.20 6.94
CA ASN A 194 -3.88 13.91 7.57
C ASN A 194 -3.05 13.69 8.84
N ARG A 195 -1.89 14.33 8.98
CA ARG A 195 -1.11 14.31 10.24
C ARG A 195 -1.87 15.00 11.37
N LYS A 196 -2.61 16.08 11.06
CA LYS A 196 -3.44 16.81 12.02
C LYS A 196 -4.73 16.05 12.35
N GLU A 197 -5.43 15.60 11.32
CA GLU A 197 -6.77 14.99 11.48
C GLU A 197 -6.73 13.48 11.72
N ARG A 198 -5.67 12.80 11.30
CA ARG A 198 -5.44 11.33 11.46
C ARG A 198 -6.61 10.48 10.95
N VAL A 199 -7.17 10.83 9.81
CA VAL A 199 -8.35 10.15 9.24
C VAL A 199 -7.95 8.89 8.48
N PHE A 200 -6.88 8.96 7.68
CA PHE A 200 -6.47 7.88 6.79
C PHE A 200 -5.15 7.24 7.21
N SER A 201 -5.02 5.94 6.96
CA SER A 201 -3.77 5.22 7.22
C SER A 201 -2.65 5.57 6.22
N ASN A 202 -3.02 5.93 4.99
CA ASN A 202 -2.10 6.37 3.93
C ASN A 202 -2.87 7.13 2.84
N ILE A 203 -2.13 7.71 1.88
CA ILE A 203 -2.68 8.51 0.80
C ILE A 203 -3.63 7.72 -0.10
N ASN A 204 -3.34 6.45 -0.39
CA ASN A 204 -4.18 5.62 -1.26
C ASN A 204 -5.57 5.33 -0.65
N LYS A 205 -5.74 5.55 0.66
CA LYS A 205 -7.05 5.48 1.33
C LYS A 205 -7.84 6.78 1.21
N TRP A 206 -7.16 7.90 1.04
CA TRP A 206 -7.80 9.17 0.71
C TRP A 206 -8.15 9.23 -0.78
N SER A 207 -7.17 9.06 -1.67
CA SER A 207 -7.35 9.00 -3.11
C SER A 207 -6.37 7.97 -3.71
N PRO A 208 -6.88 6.95 -4.40
CA PRO A 208 -6.04 5.92 -5.02
C PRO A 208 -5.49 6.35 -6.38
N ALA A 209 -5.29 7.64 -6.59
CA ALA A 209 -4.75 8.15 -7.84
C ALA A 209 -3.29 7.68 -8.04
N ASP A 210 -3.04 7.01 -9.15
CA ASP A 210 -1.74 6.48 -9.54
C ASP A 210 -0.97 7.51 -10.40
N PHE A 211 -1.70 8.36 -11.12
CA PHE A 211 -1.17 9.51 -11.84
C PHE A 211 -2.19 10.66 -11.89
N TYR A 212 -1.76 11.82 -12.36
CA TYR A 212 -2.61 13.01 -12.46
C TYR A 212 -2.60 13.61 -13.87
N MET A 213 -3.76 14.03 -14.33
CA MET A 213 -3.93 14.93 -15.46
C MET A 213 -4.03 16.35 -14.91
N ILE A 214 -3.10 17.22 -15.23
CA ILE A 214 -3.07 18.61 -14.77
C ILE A 214 -3.08 19.52 -16.01
N SER A 215 -4.11 20.37 -16.10
CA SER A 215 -4.23 21.30 -17.23
C SER A 215 -3.11 22.35 -17.22
N GLY A 216 -2.60 22.70 -18.40
CA GLY A 216 -1.74 23.85 -18.58
C GLY A 216 -2.38 25.17 -18.16
N ASN A 217 -3.72 25.22 -18.06
CA ASN A 217 -4.50 26.37 -17.61
C ASN A 217 -4.59 26.48 -16.08
N MET A 218 -3.99 25.55 -15.32
CA MET A 218 -3.95 25.62 -13.86
C MET A 218 -2.94 26.68 -13.41
N GLY A 219 -3.44 27.82 -12.93
CA GLY A 219 -2.62 28.97 -12.57
C GLY A 219 -2.17 28.99 -11.11
N ASP A 220 -1.35 29.98 -10.76
CA ASP A 220 -0.82 30.16 -9.39
C ASP A 220 -1.89 30.28 -8.32
N ASN A 221 -3.03 30.88 -8.64
CA ASN A 221 -4.15 31.00 -7.68
C ASN A 221 -4.73 29.63 -7.31
N ASP A 222 -4.81 28.67 -8.25
CA ASP A 222 -5.28 27.32 -7.99
C ASP A 222 -4.32 26.60 -7.03
N TRP A 223 -3.01 26.73 -7.26
CA TRP A 223 -1.98 26.19 -6.38
C TRP A 223 -1.98 26.83 -4.99
N LYS A 224 -2.21 28.15 -4.89
CA LYS A 224 -2.37 28.83 -3.60
C LYS A 224 -3.57 28.30 -2.84
N LEU A 225 -4.71 28.04 -3.51
CA LEU A 225 -5.90 27.48 -2.89
C LEU A 225 -5.64 26.05 -2.34
N ILE A 226 -4.97 25.19 -3.11
CA ILE A 226 -4.54 23.87 -2.61
C ILE A 226 -3.71 24.01 -1.34
N LYS A 227 -2.69 24.88 -1.36
CA LYS A 227 -1.78 25.07 -0.24
C LYS A 227 -2.45 25.67 1.00
N SER A 228 -3.45 26.53 0.83
CA SER A 228 -4.14 27.22 1.93
C SER A 228 -5.21 26.39 2.66
N CYS A 229 -5.55 25.20 2.16
CA CYS A 229 -6.54 24.33 2.80
C CYS A 229 -6.15 24.03 4.25
N ALA A 230 -7.10 24.15 5.19
CA ALA A 230 -6.88 23.90 6.61
C ALA A 230 -7.33 22.49 7.05
N THR A 231 -8.23 21.85 6.29
CA THR A 231 -8.83 20.55 6.60
C THR A 231 -8.88 19.66 5.37
N ILE A 232 -8.96 18.33 5.57
CA ILE A 232 -9.18 17.36 4.48
C ILE A 232 -10.48 17.66 3.75
N LYS A 233 -11.52 18.10 4.49
CA LYS A 233 -12.81 18.45 3.89
C LYS A 233 -12.68 19.64 2.93
N SER A 234 -12.02 20.72 3.34
CA SER A 234 -11.79 21.89 2.47
C SER A 234 -10.90 21.54 1.28
N PHE A 235 -9.90 20.70 1.49
CA PHE A 235 -9.03 20.20 0.43
C PHE A 235 -9.82 19.41 -0.63
N ASN A 236 -10.69 18.49 -0.20
CA ASN A 236 -11.57 17.77 -1.12
C ASN A 236 -12.49 18.68 -1.93
N GLN A 237 -13.02 19.74 -1.31
CA GLN A 237 -13.86 20.71 -2.00
C GLN A 237 -13.08 21.44 -3.12
N ILE A 238 -11.83 21.81 -2.86
CA ILE A 238 -10.98 22.40 -3.89
C ILE A 238 -10.67 21.39 -5.00
N MET A 239 -10.32 20.15 -4.65
CA MET A 239 -10.07 19.09 -5.65
C MET A 239 -11.30 18.82 -6.51
N ILE A 240 -12.52 18.74 -5.93
CA ILE A 240 -13.77 18.58 -6.68
C ILE A 240 -13.99 19.75 -7.64
N ARG A 241 -13.77 21.00 -7.18
CA ARG A 241 -13.87 22.17 -8.05
C ARG A 241 -12.90 22.09 -9.21
N LEU A 242 -11.63 21.77 -8.96
CA LEU A 242 -10.61 21.67 -10.01
C LEU A 242 -10.91 20.59 -11.03
N ILE A 243 -11.56 19.47 -10.62
CA ILE A 243 -12.04 18.46 -11.54
C ILE A 243 -13.18 19.01 -12.42
N LYS A 244 -14.17 19.66 -11.80
CA LYS A 244 -15.30 20.26 -12.53
C LYS A 244 -14.86 21.36 -13.50
N ASP A 245 -13.86 22.14 -13.12
CA ASP A 245 -13.26 23.19 -13.95
C ASP A 245 -12.28 22.62 -14.99
N LYS A 246 -12.17 21.31 -15.14
CA LYS A 246 -11.25 20.60 -16.06
C LYS A 246 -9.80 21.03 -15.89
N LYS A 247 -9.37 21.26 -14.64
CA LYS A 247 -8.00 21.70 -14.31
C LYS A 247 -7.13 20.61 -13.73
N LEU A 248 -7.73 19.65 -13.03
CA LEU A 248 -6.97 18.57 -12.36
C LEU A 248 -7.84 17.32 -12.21
N ILE A 249 -7.31 16.17 -12.59
CA ILE A 249 -7.94 14.87 -12.39
C ILE A 249 -6.88 13.90 -11.85
N GLY A 250 -7.08 13.34 -10.64
CA GLY A 250 -6.32 12.18 -10.20
C GLY A 250 -6.93 10.92 -10.81
N VAL A 251 -6.14 10.04 -11.38
CA VAL A 251 -6.60 8.82 -12.06
C VAL A 251 -6.05 7.58 -11.38
N SER A 252 -6.96 6.69 -10.96
CA SER A 252 -6.61 5.36 -10.47
C SER A 252 -6.60 4.36 -11.61
N LEU A 253 -5.49 3.63 -11.73
CA LEU A 253 -5.25 2.65 -12.76
C LEU A 253 -5.47 1.23 -12.23
N LYS A 254 -6.28 0.46 -12.94
CA LYS A 254 -6.36 -0.99 -12.75
C LYS A 254 -5.97 -1.67 -14.05
N LYS A 255 -5.38 -2.85 -13.93
CA LYS A 255 -5.09 -3.64 -15.11
C LYS A 255 -6.41 -4.01 -15.81
N ILE A 256 -6.58 -3.51 -17.02
CA ILE A 256 -7.78 -3.75 -17.80
C ILE A 256 -7.74 -5.19 -18.32
N SER A 257 -8.77 -5.95 -18.06
CA SER A 257 -9.01 -7.27 -18.62
C SER A 257 -10.05 -7.19 -19.75
N LYS A 258 -10.40 -8.34 -20.37
CA LYS A 258 -11.35 -8.43 -21.49
C LYS A 258 -12.73 -7.74 -21.28
N ASN A 259 -13.07 -7.39 -20.04
CA ASN A 259 -14.31 -6.71 -19.67
C ASN A 259 -14.00 -5.31 -19.10
N ALA A 260 -13.48 -4.43 -19.92
CA ALA A 260 -13.23 -3.03 -19.56
C ALA A 260 -14.52 -2.33 -19.12
N LYS A 261 -14.47 -1.64 -17.98
CA LYS A 261 -15.60 -0.82 -17.50
C LYS A 261 -15.41 0.62 -17.93
N PRO A 262 -16.49 1.37 -18.19
CA PRO A 262 -16.39 2.78 -18.55
C PRO A 262 -15.64 3.60 -17.51
N PHE A 263 -14.88 4.62 -17.96
CA PHE A 263 -14.27 5.60 -17.05
C PHE A 263 -15.32 6.25 -16.16
N LYS A 264 -15.07 6.28 -14.85
CA LYS A 264 -15.98 6.86 -13.87
C LYS A 264 -15.27 7.75 -12.89
N TYR A 265 -15.95 8.84 -12.51
CA TYR A 265 -15.51 9.67 -11.38
C TYR A 265 -16.09 9.13 -10.07
N TYR A 266 -15.27 9.20 -9.02
CA TYR A 266 -15.63 8.82 -7.67
C TYR A 266 -15.48 10.04 -6.74
N ASN A 267 -16.35 10.11 -5.75
CA ASN A 267 -16.34 11.13 -4.69
C ASN A 267 -16.54 12.58 -5.19
N LEU A 268 -17.12 12.79 -6.37
CA LEU A 268 -17.47 14.12 -6.88
C LEU A 268 -18.74 14.72 -6.25
N THR A 269 -19.66 13.85 -5.87
CA THR A 269 -20.91 14.19 -5.19
C THR A 269 -20.96 13.51 -3.83
N LYS A 270 -21.78 14.07 -2.94
CA LYS A 270 -22.04 13.45 -1.64
C LYS A 270 -22.99 12.26 -1.72
N ASP A 271 -23.65 12.08 -2.86
CA ASP A 271 -24.63 11.02 -3.07
C ASP A 271 -23.94 9.68 -3.17
N ARG A 272 -23.95 8.98 -2.06
CA ARG A 272 -23.53 7.60 -1.98
C ARG A 272 -24.75 6.74 -2.16
N ASN A 273 -24.66 5.73 -2.99
CA ASN A 273 -25.65 4.66 -3.03
C ASN A 273 -25.50 3.83 -1.75
N VAL A 274 -26.05 4.36 -0.66
CA VAL A 274 -25.92 3.78 0.70
C VAL A 274 -26.85 2.58 0.87
N GLY A 275 -27.92 2.49 0.05
CA GLY A 275 -29.04 1.58 0.25
C GLY A 275 -28.78 0.09 0.01
N ASP A 276 -27.62 -0.28 -0.57
CA ASP A 276 -27.44 -1.64 -1.09
C ASP A 276 -26.41 -2.47 -0.33
N ILE A 277 -25.95 -2.01 0.84
CA ILE A 277 -24.95 -2.75 1.64
C ILE A 277 -25.59 -3.17 2.95
N GLU A 278 -25.66 -4.48 3.17
CA GLU A 278 -26.26 -5.08 4.34
C GLU A 278 -25.27 -6.03 5.04
N TYR A 279 -25.37 -6.09 6.37
CA TYR A 279 -24.64 -7.05 7.15
C TYR A 279 -25.25 -8.44 6.99
N GLY A 280 -24.44 -9.45 6.73
CA GLY A 280 -24.86 -10.81 6.45
C GLY A 280 -24.48 -11.85 7.51
N GLY A 281 -23.99 -11.40 8.67
CA GLY A 281 -23.58 -12.28 9.79
C GLY A 281 -22.08 -12.50 9.89
N THR A 282 -21.66 -12.95 11.07
CA THR A 282 -20.25 -13.26 11.41
C THR A 282 -20.01 -14.76 11.36
N ILE A 283 -18.85 -15.14 10.81
CA ILE A 283 -18.35 -16.51 10.83
C ILE A 283 -16.98 -16.48 11.51
N ILE A 284 -16.92 -16.98 12.75
CA ILE A 284 -15.69 -16.95 13.56
C ILE A 284 -14.68 -18.02 13.12
N TYR A 285 -15.16 -19.11 12.55
CA TYR A 285 -14.30 -20.20 12.08
C TYR A 285 -14.89 -20.83 10.81
N LYS A 286 -14.46 -20.31 9.70
CA LYS A 286 -14.97 -20.74 8.39
C LYS A 286 -14.43 -22.11 7.95
N LYS A 287 -13.22 -22.47 8.35
CA LYS A 287 -12.55 -23.68 7.88
C LYS A 287 -12.77 -24.84 8.84
N ALA A 288 -13.46 -25.88 8.36
CA ALA A 288 -13.64 -27.16 9.06
C ALA A 288 -14.24 -27.09 10.46
N ASN A 289 -15.09 -26.09 10.75
CA ASN A 289 -15.67 -25.87 12.08
C ASN A 289 -14.62 -25.87 13.21
N ASN A 290 -13.42 -25.39 12.92
CA ASN A 290 -12.32 -25.35 13.88
C ASN A 290 -12.15 -23.92 14.43
N PRO A 291 -12.45 -23.67 15.72
CA PRO A 291 -12.34 -22.36 16.34
C PRO A 291 -10.89 -21.84 16.38
N LEU A 292 -9.92 -22.70 16.14
CA LEU A 292 -8.52 -22.34 16.01
C LEU A 292 -8.13 -21.89 14.58
N SER A 293 -9.08 -21.79 13.66
CA SER A 293 -8.82 -21.17 12.35
C SER A 293 -8.59 -19.66 12.51
N ALA A 294 -7.59 -19.10 11.83
CA ALA A 294 -7.36 -17.66 11.78
C ALA A 294 -8.18 -16.96 10.66
N MET A 295 -9.16 -17.65 10.09
CA MET A 295 -9.96 -17.13 8.98
C MET A 295 -11.33 -16.63 9.43
N ASP A 296 -11.34 -15.83 10.51
CA ASP A 296 -12.57 -15.18 10.95
C ASP A 296 -13.04 -14.17 9.92
N THR A 297 -14.31 -14.25 9.55
CA THR A 297 -14.89 -13.37 8.53
C THR A 297 -16.24 -12.85 9.01
N PHE A 298 -16.64 -11.71 8.49
CA PHE A 298 -18.05 -11.40 8.44
C PHE A 298 -18.50 -11.16 7.00
N THR A 299 -19.76 -11.41 6.75
CA THR A 299 -20.37 -11.32 5.45
C THR A 299 -21.07 -9.97 5.31
N LEU A 300 -20.95 -9.37 4.15
CA LEU A 300 -21.80 -8.26 3.72
C LEU A 300 -22.39 -8.56 2.34
N TRP A 301 -23.60 -8.05 2.11
CA TRP A 301 -24.24 -8.07 0.81
C TRP A 301 -24.22 -6.68 0.21
N LYS A 302 -23.91 -6.56 -1.08
CA LYS A 302 -24.01 -5.33 -1.84
C LYS A 302 -24.71 -5.60 -3.16
N SER A 303 -25.88 -5.00 -3.33
CA SER A 303 -26.70 -5.19 -4.53
C SER A 303 -26.89 -6.67 -4.89
N GLY A 304 -27.16 -7.52 -3.89
CA GLY A 304 -27.30 -8.97 -4.04
C GLY A 304 -26.02 -9.78 -4.20
N VAL A 305 -24.85 -9.13 -4.23
CA VAL A 305 -23.55 -9.81 -4.31
C VAL A 305 -22.94 -9.96 -2.92
N LYS A 306 -22.57 -11.19 -2.58
CA LYS A 306 -21.92 -11.52 -1.31
C LYS A 306 -20.44 -11.15 -1.32
N PHE A 307 -20.01 -10.46 -0.27
CA PHE A 307 -18.61 -10.18 0.03
C PHE A 307 -18.30 -10.73 1.43
N GLU A 308 -17.03 -11.06 1.65
CA GLU A 308 -16.52 -11.45 2.96
C GLU A 308 -15.39 -10.52 3.36
N ILE A 309 -15.37 -10.08 4.62
CA ILE A 309 -14.23 -9.36 5.19
C ILE A 309 -13.49 -10.31 6.11
N GLN A 310 -12.27 -10.65 5.73
CA GLN A 310 -11.41 -11.52 6.50
C GLN A 310 -10.48 -10.71 7.40
N TRP A 311 -10.43 -11.07 8.68
CA TRP A 311 -9.54 -10.45 9.65
C TRP A 311 -8.24 -11.23 9.78
N ARG A 312 -7.13 -10.52 9.73
CA ARG A 312 -5.79 -11.10 9.86
C ARG A 312 -4.79 -10.12 10.43
N SER A 313 -3.64 -10.63 10.92
CA SER A 313 -2.52 -9.81 11.36
C SER A 313 -1.22 -10.27 10.72
N ASP A 314 -0.43 -9.32 10.24
CA ASP A 314 0.93 -9.56 9.75
C ASP A 314 1.97 -9.42 10.88
N SER A 315 1.56 -8.84 12.03
CA SER A 315 2.38 -8.67 13.24
C SER A 315 1.52 -8.96 14.49
N GLY A 316 2.15 -9.13 15.62
CA GLY A 316 1.46 -9.39 16.91
C GLY A 316 0.82 -8.15 17.54
N GLY A 317 0.48 -7.12 16.76
CA GLY A 317 -0.08 -5.87 17.28
C GLY A 317 -0.96 -5.11 16.28
N PRO A 318 -1.50 -3.94 16.70
CA PRO A 318 -2.47 -3.17 15.92
C PRO A 318 -1.99 -2.73 14.54
N SER A 319 -0.69 -2.46 14.39
CA SER A 319 -0.11 -1.97 13.13
C SER A 319 -0.19 -2.99 11.99
N GLY A 320 -0.24 -4.27 12.31
CA GLY A 320 -0.33 -5.36 11.33
C GLY A 320 -1.73 -5.94 11.17
N TRP A 321 -2.69 -5.54 12.01
CA TRP A 321 -4.05 -6.07 11.95
C TRP A 321 -4.90 -5.32 10.92
N LYS A 322 -5.65 -6.08 10.13
CA LYS A 322 -6.48 -5.55 9.05
C LYS A 322 -7.65 -6.46 8.71
N GLY A 323 -8.73 -5.85 8.23
CA GLY A 323 -9.81 -6.52 7.53
C GLY A 323 -9.64 -6.36 6.03
N GLU A 324 -9.67 -7.45 5.28
CA GLU A 324 -9.59 -7.47 3.82
C GLU A 324 -10.90 -7.93 3.22
N ILE A 325 -11.45 -7.11 2.33
CA ILE A 325 -12.64 -7.47 1.56
C ILE A 325 -12.23 -8.50 0.51
N GLN A 326 -12.79 -9.70 0.63
CA GLN A 326 -12.62 -10.80 -0.32
C GLN A 326 -13.76 -10.76 -1.35
N GLY A 327 -13.43 -10.77 -2.63
CA GLY A 327 -14.38 -10.83 -3.73
C GLY A 327 -14.00 -11.92 -4.71
N SER A 328 -14.75 -12.08 -5.78
CA SER A 328 -14.49 -13.01 -6.89
C SER A 328 -13.23 -12.68 -7.70
N SER A 329 -12.73 -11.46 -7.58
CA SER A 329 -11.45 -10.97 -8.13
C SER A 329 -10.63 -10.36 -6.98
N ALA A 330 -9.32 -10.16 -7.20
CA ALA A 330 -8.36 -9.72 -6.19
C ALA A 330 -8.87 -8.65 -5.20
N ASN A 331 -8.27 -8.60 -4.00
CA ASN A 331 -8.60 -7.77 -2.84
C ASN A 331 -9.33 -6.45 -3.17
N GLN A 332 -10.59 -6.34 -2.75
CA GLN A 332 -11.43 -5.16 -3.03
C GLN A 332 -11.29 -4.05 -1.99
N GLY A 333 -10.22 -4.06 -1.23
CA GLY A 333 -9.94 -3.01 -0.26
C GLY A 333 -9.61 -3.55 1.13
N LYS A 334 -9.05 -2.66 1.97
CA LYS A 334 -8.59 -3.01 3.33
C LYS A 334 -8.95 -1.91 4.30
N ILE A 335 -9.30 -2.32 5.53
CA ILE A 335 -9.39 -1.42 6.67
C ILE A 335 -8.42 -1.87 7.77
N SER A 336 -7.73 -0.93 8.38
CA SER A 336 -6.82 -1.18 9.50
C SER A 336 -7.47 -0.85 10.84
N TYR A 337 -6.81 -1.27 11.93
CA TYR A 337 -7.29 -1.13 13.31
C TYR A 337 -7.75 0.29 13.68
N GLY A 338 -6.91 1.30 13.43
CA GLY A 338 -7.24 2.69 13.83
C GLY A 338 -8.51 3.25 13.16
N PRO A 339 -8.64 3.17 11.82
CA PRO A 339 -9.85 3.57 11.12
C PRO A 339 -11.12 2.79 11.54
N LEU A 340 -11.00 1.48 11.81
CA LEU A 340 -12.13 0.71 12.32
C LEU A 340 -12.62 1.28 13.66
N ASN A 341 -11.71 1.52 14.60
CA ASN A 341 -12.06 2.09 15.90
C ASN A 341 -12.67 3.49 15.80
N LYS A 342 -12.24 4.32 14.84
CA LYS A 342 -12.90 5.60 14.57
C LYS A 342 -14.33 5.43 14.06
N ILE A 343 -14.57 4.43 13.20
CA ILE A 343 -15.93 4.09 12.77
C ILE A 343 -16.77 3.69 13.98
N LEU A 344 -16.31 2.73 14.80
CA LEU A 344 -17.05 2.31 15.99
C LEU A 344 -17.36 3.49 16.93
N LYS A 345 -16.38 4.32 17.20
CA LYS A 345 -16.52 5.51 18.04
C LYS A 345 -17.54 6.50 17.49
N SER A 346 -17.66 6.66 16.16
CA SER A 346 -18.67 7.52 15.54
C SER A 346 -20.11 7.03 15.73
N PHE A 347 -20.28 5.75 16.10
CA PHE A 347 -21.56 5.15 16.49
C PHE A 347 -21.75 5.10 18.00
N GLY A 348 -20.84 5.69 18.81
CA GLY A 348 -20.89 5.65 20.28
C GLY A 348 -20.52 4.28 20.85
N LEU A 349 -19.86 3.41 20.08
CA LEU A 349 -19.48 2.07 20.48
C LEU A 349 -18.06 2.02 21.05
N SER A 350 -17.79 0.99 21.85
CA SER A 350 -16.46 0.71 22.38
C SER A 350 -15.46 0.43 21.26
N GLU A 351 -14.23 0.83 21.49
CA GLU A 351 -13.12 0.45 20.60
C GLU A 351 -12.81 -1.05 20.74
N VAL A 352 -12.35 -1.66 19.67
CA VAL A 352 -11.77 -3.00 19.74
C VAL A 352 -10.53 -2.93 20.64
N PRO A 353 -10.37 -3.85 21.62
CA PRO A 353 -9.26 -3.80 22.56
C PRO A 353 -7.90 -3.83 21.87
N ASN A 354 -6.98 -3.01 22.38
CA ASN A 354 -5.60 -2.95 21.91
C ASN A 354 -4.69 -3.78 22.83
N TYR A 355 -4.47 -5.01 22.46
CA TYR A 355 -3.56 -5.90 23.18
C TYR A 355 -2.09 -5.56 22.83
N THR A 356 -1.58 -4.46 23.39
CA THR A 356 -0.18 -4.01 23.13
C THR A 356 0.84 -4.82 23.89
N ASN A 357 0.41 -5.47 24.97
CA ASN A 357 1.29 -6.20 25.88
C ASN A 357 1.26 -7.71 25.56
N SER A 358 2.42 -8.29 25.31
CA SER A 358 2.53 -9.73 25.07
C SER A 358 2.04 -10.57 26.26
N SER A 359 2.09 -10.02 27.49
CA SER A 359 1.55 -10.66 28.68
C SER A 359 0.03 -10.79 28.64
N GLU A 360 -0.69 -9.78 28.12
CA GLU A 360 -2.15 -9.86 27.96
C GLU A 360 -2.56 -10.98 26.98
N LEU A 361 -1.89 -11.07 25.82
CA LEU A 361 -2.14 -12.13 24.86
C LEU A 361 -1.80 -13.54 25.37
N ASN A 362 -1.05 -13.64 26.47
CA ASN A 362 -0.71 -14.90 27.14
C ASN A 362 -1.62 -15.21 28.34
N SER A 363 -2.55 -14.30 28.69
CA SER A 363 -3.47 -14.49 29.81
C SER A 363 -4.42 -15.67 29.56
N VAL A 364 -4.48 -16.59 30.51
CA VAL A 364 -5.42 -17.72 30.48
C VAL A 364 -6.86 -17.22 30.59
N ASP A 365 -7.09 -16.20 31.42
CA ASP A 365 -8.42 -15.60 31.60
C ASP A 365 -8.92 -14.98 30.30
N LEU A 366 -8.05 -14.22 29.58
CA LEU A 366 -8.40 -13.67 28.27
C LEU A 366 -8.71 -14.79 27.26
N MET A 367 -7.89 -15.85 27.20
CA MET A 367 -8.16 -16.99 26.31
C MET A 367 -9.52 -17.63 26.60
N GLY A 368 -9.85 -17.79 27.91
CA GLY A 368 -11.15 -18.28 28.36
C GLY A 368 -12.29 -17.35 28.00
N GLU A 369 -12.11 -16.02 28.12
CA GLU A 369 -13.08 -15.03 27.71
C GLU A 369 -13.32 -15.06 26.18
N ILE A 370 -12.26 -15.21 25.37
CA ILE A 370 -12.37 -15.36 23.92
C ILE A 370 -13.16 -16.61 23.54
N TYR A 371 -12.95 -17.73 24.22
CA TYR A 371 -13.76 -18.94 24.02
C TYR A 371 -15.24 -18.68 24.29
N ASP A 372 -15.58 -18.06 25.43
CA ASP A 372 -16.94 -17.71 25.78
C ASP A 372 -17.59 -16.72 24.78
N ASP A 373 -16.83 -15.77 24.29
CA ASP A 373 -17.29 -14.83 23.26
C ASP A 373 -17.55 -15.54 21.93
N ILE A 374 -16.67 -16.47 21.51
CA ILE A 374 -16.91 -17.30 20.31
C ILE A 374 -18.18 -18.12 20.50
N GLN A 375 -18.32 -18.81 21.63
CA GLN A 375 -19.48 -19.67 21.92
C GLN A 375 -20.82 -18.93 21.83
N LYS A 376 -20.85 -17.63 22.18
CA LYS A 376 -22.05 -16.78 22.05
C LYS A 376 -22.39 -16.41 20.61
N ILE A 377 -21.37 -16.28 19.76
CA ILE A 377 -21.54 -15.88 18.35
C ILE A 377 -21.79 -17.12 17.47
N GLN A 378 -21.05 -18.18 17.73
CA GLN A 378 -21.09 -19.41 16.94
C GLN A 378 -20.74 -20.62 17.83
N GLU A 379 -21.69 -21.54 18.00
CA GLU A 379 -21.54 -22.72 18.86
C GLU A 379 -20.27 -23.52 18.49
N ILE A 380 -19.46 -23.81 19.51
CA ILE A 380 -18.29 -24.69 19.41
C ILE A 380 -18.71 -26.11 19.79
N LYS A 381 -18.78 -27.00 18.82
CA LYS A 381 -19.33 -28.38 19.02
C LYS A 381 -18.30 -29.41 19.47
N ASN A 382 -17.02 -29.24 19.12
CA ASN A 382 -16.03 -30.32 19.22
C ASN A 382 -14.74 -29.91 19.96
N MET A 383 -14.83 -28.91 20.84
CA MET A 383 -13.68 -28.46 21.62
C MET A 383 -14.12 -27.88 22.96
N SER A 384 -13.58 -28.36 24.05
CA SER A 384 -13.83 -27.79 25.38
C SER A 384 -13.05 -26.47 25.56
N LYS A 385 -13.44 -25.69 26.58
CA LYS A 385 -12.74 -24.44 26.92
C LYS A 385 -11.29 -24.69 27.31
N ASP A 386 -11.00 -25.73 28.08
CA ASP A 386 -9.64 -26.07 28.49
C ASP A 386 -8.78 -26.50 27.31
N GLU A 387 -9.35 -27.29 26.40
CA GLU A 387 -8.67 -27.70 25.19
C GLU A 387 -8.37 -26.49 24.28
N PHE A 388 -9.33 -25.58 24.12
CA PHE A 388 -9.10 -24.33 23.38
C PHE A 388 -7.95 -23.52 23.98
N ILE A 389 -7.95 -23.31 25.31
CA ILE A 389 -6.89 -22.57 26.01
C ILE A 389 -5.54 -23.25 25.80
N PHE A 390 -5.49 -24.58 25.95
CA PHE A 390 -4.26 -25.36 25.74
C PHE A 390 -3.72 -25.16 24.31
N GLN A 391 -4.57 -25.26 23.29
CA GLN A 391 -4.18 -25.10 21.90
C GLN A 391 -3.77 -23.65 21.58
N VAL A 392 -4.46 -22.66 22.14
CA VAL A 392 -4.17 -21.23 21.93
C VAL A 392 -2.83 -20.81 22.53
N LYS A 393 -2.43 -21.40 23.65
CA LYS A 393 -1.08 -21.18 24.25
C LYS A 393 0.05 -21.50 23.28
N ASN A 394 -0.16 -22.48 22.39
CA ASN A 394 0.83 -22.91 21.38
C ASN A 394 0.81 -22.09 20.09
N LYS A 395 -0.10 -21.10 19.94
CA LYS A 395 -0.15 -20.20 18.79
C LYS A 395 0.82 -19.03 18.98
N ASP A 396 1.30 -18.45 17.88
CA ASP A 396 2.14 -17.26 17.94
C ASP A 396 1.33 -15.99 18.30
N ALA A 397 2.02 -14.93 18.67
CA ALA A 397 1.41 -13.66 19.04
C ALA A 397 0.59 -13.02 17.91
N LYS A 398 0.98 -13.25 16.64
CA LYS A 398 0.24 -12.72 15.48
C LYS A 398 -1.12 -13.38 15.37
N TRP A 399 -1.13 -14.68 15.52
CA TRP A 399 -2.37 -15.45 15.49
C TRP A 399 -3.29 -15.03 16.63
N ARG A 400 -2.77 -15.01 17.89
CA ARG A 400 -3.57 -14.61 19.05
C ARG A 400 -4.13 -13.20 18.91
N PHE A 401 -3.29 -12.23 18.48
CA PHE A 401 -3.75 -10.87 18.25
C PHE A 401 -4.86 -10.82 17.20
N ALA A 402 -4.69 -11.49 16.05
CA ALA A 402 -5.69 -11.49 14.98
C ALA A 402 -7.01 -12.11 15.45
N LYS A 403 -6.94 -13.27 16.13
CA LYS A 403 -8.12 -14.00 16.63
C LYS A 403 -8.86 -13.21 17.68
N PHE A 404 -8.16 -12.76 18.71
CA PHE A 404 -8.79 -12.07 19.85
C PHE A 404 -9.42 -10.74 19.41
N THR A 405 -8.70 -9.95 18.64
CA THR A 405 -9.19 -8.67 18.10
C THR A 405 -10.40 -8.90 17.18
N GLY A 406 -10.35 -9.92 16.32
CA GLY A 406 -11.46 -10.28 15.45
C GLY A 406 -12.71 -10.71 16.19
N VAL A 407 -12.56 -11.56 17.22
CA VAL A 407 -13.68 -12.03 18.09
C VAL A 407 -14.29 -10.86 18.87
N LYS A 408 -13.46 -9.99 19.47
CA LYS A 408 -13.95 -8.80 20.19
C LYS A 408 -14.71 -7.84 19.26
N PHE A 409 -14.22 -7.64 18.05
CA PHE A 409 -14.97 -6.84 17.07
C PHE A 409 -16.31 -7.50 16.68
N ALA A 410 -16.30 -8.81 16.44
CA ALA A 410 -17.51 -9.56 16.14
C ALA A 410 -18.55 -9.43 17.28
N LYS A 411 -18.13 -9.55 18.54
CA LYS A 411 -18.99 -9.37 19.72
C LYS A 411 -19.61 -7.95 19.75
N ILE A 412 -18.81 -6.91 19.50
CA ILE A 412 -19.30 -5.53 19.43
C ILE A 412 -20.36 -5.40 18.34
N LEU A 413 -20.12 -5.97 17.16
CA LEU A 413 -21.03 -5.88 16.01
C LEU A 413 -22.32 -6.67 16.25
N GLU A 414 -22.22 -7.92 16.74
CA GLU A 414 -23.39 -8.79 16.99
C GLU A 414 -24.30 -8.29 18.11
N SER A 415 -23.77 -7.49 19.04
CA SER A 415 -24.59 -6.85 20.09
C SER A 415 -25.44 -5.70 19.60
N GLN A 416 -25.30 -5.26 18.33
CA GLN A 416 -26.01 -4.11 17.80
C GLN A 416 -27.30 -4.52 17.07
N SER A 417 -28.22 -3.56 16.95
CA SER A 417 -29.39 -3.73 16.08
C SER A 417 -28.97 -3.85 14.61
N LYS A 418 -29.75 -4.58 13.82
CA LYS A 418 -29.50 -4.78 12.36
C LYS A 418 -29.21 -3.47 11.64
N LYS A 419 -29.98 -2.41 11.93
CA LYS A 419 -29.78 -1.08 11.35
C LYS A 419 -28.41 -0.49 11.65
N ILE A 420 -27.88 -0.70 12.86
CA ILE A 420 -26.53 -0.22 13.25
C ILE A 420 -25.47 -1.11 12.61
N GLN A 421 -25.66 -2.42 12.60
CA GLN A 421 -24.76 -3.37 11.94
C GLN A 421 -24.58 -2.99 10.45
N ASP A 422 -25.68 -2.77 9.74
CA ASP A 422 -25.66 -2.37 8.32
C ASP A 422 -24.88 -1.07 8.11
N ARG A 423 -25.09 -0.07 8.95
CA ARG A 423 -24.38 1.22 8.86
C ARG A 423 -22.87 1.08 9.14
N ILE A 424 -22.50 0.30 10.14
CA ILE A 424 -21.07 0.03 10.45
C ILE A 424 -20.40 -0.64 9.26
N VAL A 425 -21.03 -1.66 8.70
CA VAL A 425 -20.50 -2.42 7.56
C VAL A 425 -20.42 -1.56 6.29
N GLN A 426 -21.40 -0.68 6.07
CA GLN A 426 -21.37 0.34 5.01
C GLN A 426 -20.14 1.26 5.13
N GLU A 427 -19.90 1.83 6.33
CA GLU A 427 -18.75 2.71 6.55
C GLU A 427 -17.41 1.95 6.38
N ILE A 428 -17.33 0.70 6.83
CA ILE A 428 -16.15 -0.16 6.61
C ILE A 428 -15.92 -0.38 5.11
N TYR A 429 -16.99 -0.72 4.36
CA TYR A 429 -16.90 -0.95 2.92
C TYR A 429 -16.44 0.31 2.17
N PHE A 430 -17.07 1.46 2.46
CA PHE A 430 -16.70 2.73 1.84
C PHE A 430 -15.27 3.15 2.18
N TYR A 431 -14.86 3.00 3.44
CA TYR A 431 -13.48 3.29 3.83
C TYR A 431 -12.49 2.39 3.07
N ALA A 432 -12.76 1.09 3.05
CA ALA A 432 -11.88 0.10 2.40
C ALA A 432 -11.70 0.39 0.90
N ASN A 433 -12.75 0.89 0.23
CA ASN A 433 -12.77 1.22 -1.19
C ASN A 433 -12.42 2.69 -1.51
N SER A 434 -11.92 3.47 -0.55
CA SER A 434 -11.60 4.89 -0.72
C SER A 434 -12.82 5.73 -1.17
N GLN A 435 -13.99 5.42 -0.62
CA GLN A 435 -15.28 6.10 -0.87
C GLN A 435 -15.91 6.63 0.44
N SER A 436 -15.11 6.81 1.49
CA SER A 436 -15.57 7.41 2.74
C SER A 436 -15.90 8.91 2.55
N PRO A 437 -16.66 9.56 3.47
CA PRO A 437 -17.05 10.98 3.34
C PRO A 437 -15.90 11.94 3.14
N LEU A 438 -14.73 11.57 3.63
CA LEU A 438 -13.50 12.38 3.56
C LEU A 438 -12.51 11.86 2.50
N SER A 439 -12.87 10.82 1.73
CA SER A 439 -12.05 10.38 0.59
C SER A 439 -12.00 11.46 -0.49
N GLY A 440 -10.84 11.61 -1.11
CA GLY A 440 -10.61 12.55 -2.18
C GLY A 440 -11.28 12.12 -3.48
N PRO A 441 -11.59 13.06 -4.37
CA PRO A 441 -12.16 12.75 -5.67
C PRO A 441 -11.10 12.19 -6.62
N TYR A 442 -11.51 11.27 -7.50
CA TYR A 442 -10.64 10.70 -8.53
C TYR A 442 -11.46 10.10 -9.69
N GLY A 443 -10.81 9.93 -10.84
CA GLY A 443 -11.28 9.11 -11.94
C GLY A 443 -10.69 7.71 -11.87
N LYS A 444 -11.35 6.71 -12.44
CA LYS A 444 -10.89 5.32 -12.42
C LYS A 444 -10.97 4.68 -13.79
N ILE A 445 -9.90 4.01 -14.17
CA ILE A 445 -9.76 3.12 -15.31
C ILE A 445 -9.75 1.67 -14.79
N GLU A 446 -10.72 0.85 -15.21
CA GLU A 446 -10.78 -0.56 -14.79
C GLU A 446 -11.42 -1.50 -15.83
#